data_561cbeb5c0737a03684556387d47c872
#
_entry.id   561cbeb5c0737a03684556387d47c872
#
_cell.length_a   1.000
_cell.length_b   1.000
_cell.length_c   1.000
_cell.angle_alpha   90.00
_cell.angle_beta   90.00
_cell.angle_gamma   90.00
#
_symmetry.space_group_name_H-M   'P 1'
#
loop_
_entity.id
_entity.type
_entity.pdbx_description
1 polymer ?
#
loop_
_entity_poly.entity_id
_entity_poly.type
_entity_poly.pdbx_seq_one_letter_code
_entity_poly.pdbx_strand_id
1 'polypeptide(L)'
;RPTPTAFSPALAAAAAALAAGQLALGRRGGASALAAANALCGAGFAVSLVQASMVKPSKIDGFLNFAGSRGWDPSLAFVMGGALVVAVPLWRALRIAEASPALREWAARPVSPALLTGGVCFGVGWGLGGLCPGPAWVSAGTGSLAGVVWLGSMVAGRQLAPMVSAAFG
;
A
#
# COMPACT_ATOMS: atom_id res chain seq x y z
N ARG A 1 9.57 9.82 23.30
CA ARG A 1 8.37 9.29 22.59
C ARG A 1 7.99 10.34 21.57
N PRO A 2 7.94 10.04 20.25
CA PRO A 2 7.38 10.99 19.31
C PRO A 2 5.90 11.18 19.66
N THR A 3 5.51 12.44 19.88
CA THR A 3 4.10 12.81 20.05
C THR A 3 3.30 12.29 18.85
N PRO A 4 2.14 11.66 19.06
CA PRO A 4 1.26 11.34 17.95
C PRO A 4 0.96 12.66 17.22
N THR A 5 1.27 12.73 15.95
CA THR A 5 0.91 13.89 15.11
C THR A 5 -0.60 13.99 15.18
N ALA A 6 -1.09 15.02 15.86
CA ALA A 6 -2.52 15.27 15.96
C ALA A 6 -3.09 15.32 14.53
N PHE A 7 -4.23 14.65 14.33
CA PHE A 7 -4.95 14.66 13.07
C PHE A 7 -5.26 16.11 12.71
N SER A 8 -4.50 16.66 11.76
CA SER A 8 -4.67 18.05 11.38
C SER A 8 -5.89 18.17 10.46
N PRO A 9 -6.88 18.99 10.79
CA PRO A 9 -8.03 19.24 9.93
C PRO A 9 -7.60 19.78 8.55
N ALA A 10 -6.46 20.46 8.46
CA ALA A 10 -5.87 20.90 7.20
C ALA A 10 -5.47 19.72 6.29
N LEU A 11 -4.97 18.62 6.87
CA LEU A 11 -4.63 17.41 6.11
C LEU A 11 -5.88 16.69 5.60
N ALA A 12 -6.94 16.64 6.41
CA ALA A 12 -8.22 16.09 5.96
C ALA A 12 -8.80 16.91 4.81
N ALA A 13 -8.75 18.24 4.90
CA ALA A 13 -9.19 19.14 3.84
C ALA A 13 -8.33 18.97 2.56
N ALA A 14 -7.02 18.84 2.68
CA ALA A 14 -6.13 18.58 1.55
C ALA A 14 -6.43 17.22 0.87
N ALA A 15 -6.65 16.17 1.65
CA ALA A 15 -7.02 14.86 1.12
C ALA A 15 -8.38 14.91 0.39
N ALA A 16 -9.37 15.61 0.96
CA ALA A 16 -10.68 15.79 0.32
C ALA A 16 -10.56 16.60 -0.99
N ALA A 17 -9.74 17.65 -1.01
CA ALA A 17 -9.50 18.44 -2.22
C ALA A 17 -8.80 17.63 -3.31
N LEU A 18 -7.82 16.79 -2.96
CA LEU A 18 -7.15 15.88 -3.89
C LEU A 18 -8.14 14.86 -4.47
N ALA A 19 -8.99 14.26 -3.63
CA ALA A 19 -10.00 13.32 -4.07
C ALA A 19 -11.04 13.97 -5.00
N ALA A 20 -11.50 15.17 -4.67
CA ALA A 20 -12.42 15.94 -5.52
C ALA A 20 -11.79 16.31 -6.88
N GLY A 21 -10.53 16.75 -6.88
CA GLY A 21 -9.76 17.02 -8.09
C GLY A 21 -9.60 15.80 -8.97
N GLN A 22 -9.31 14.65 -8.38
CA GLN A 22 -9.19 13.38 -9.07
C GLN A 22 -10.50 12.95 -9.73
N LEU A 23 -11.63 13.06 -9.02
CA LEU A 23 -12.95 12.75 -9.56
C LEU A 23 -13.32 13.69 -10.72
N ALA A 24 -13.04 14.99 -10.58
CA ALA A 24 -13.30 15.98 -11.62
C ALA A 24 -12.48 15.73 -12.89
N LEU A 25 -11.20 15.39 -12.75
CA LEU A 25 -10.31 15.06 -13.86
C LEU A 25 -10.70 13.73 -14.52
N GLY A 26 -11.02 12.70 -13.74
CA GLY A 26 -11.45 11.42 -14.26
C GLY A 26 -12.74 11.50 -15.09
N ARG A 27 -13.66 12.42 -14.74
CA ARG A 27 -14.92 12.67 -15.49
C ARG A 27 -14.72 13.39 -16.82
N ARG A 28 -13.61 14.14 -16.98
CA ARG A 28 -13.34 14.90 -18.21
C ARG A 28 -12.97 14.04 -19.40
N GLY A 29 -12.56 12.78 -19.15
CA GLY A 29 -12.10 11.86 -20.19
C GLY A 29 -10.77 12.33 -20.83
N GLY A 30 -10.13 11.42 -21.56
CA GLY A 30 -8.86 11.70 -22.21
C GLY A 30 -7.62 11.25 -21.42
N ALA A 31 -6.58 10.84 -22.16
CA ALA A 31 -5.38 10.24 -21.58
C ALA A 31 -4.64 11.18 -20.62
N SER A 32 -4.58 12.47 -20.96
CA SER A 32 -3.90 13.49 -20.13
C SER A 32 -4.63 13.76 -18.82
N ALA A 33 -5.97 13.82 -18.85
CA ALA A 33 -6.79 13.98 -17.64
C ALA A 33 -6.68 12.78 -16.71
N LEU A 34 -6.66 11.57 -17.27
CA LEU A 34 -6.48 10.34 -16.53
C LEU A 34 -5.06 10.26 -15.92
N ALA A 35 -4.03 10.63 -16.65
CA ALA A 35 -2.65 10.70 -16.15
C ALA A 35 -2.53 11.69 -15.00
N ALA A 36 -3.14 12.88 -15.10
CA ALA A 36 -3.16 13.87 -14.03
C ALA A 36 -3.93 13.37 -12.79
N ALA A 37 -5.07 12.70 -12.98
CA ALA A 37 -5.82 12.09 -11.88
C ALA A 37 -5.02 11.01 -11.14
N ASN A 38 -4.31 10.16 -11.88
CA ASN A 38 -3.44 9.12 -11.30
C ASN A 38 -2.24 9.73 -10.57
N ALA A 39 -1.65 10.80 -11.11
CA ALA A 39 -0.55 11.50 -10.45
C ALA A 39 -1.00 12.13 -9.11
N LEU A 40 -2.18 12.76 -9.08
CA LEU A 40 -2.76 13.30 -7.84
C LEU A 40 -3.06 12.22 -6.82
N CYS A 41 -3.57 11.05 -7.26
CA CYS A 41 -3.80 9.89 -6.40
C CYS A 41 -2.49 9.41 -5.78
N GLY A 42 -1.45 9.25 -6.60
CA GLY A 42 -0.13 8.82 -6.16
C GLY A 42 0.50 9.81 -5.17
N ALA A 43 0.38 11.10 -5.44
CA ALA A 43 0.88 12.16 -4.55
C ALA A 43 0.14 12.15 -3.20
N GLY A 44 -1.19 12.05 -3.22
CA GLY A 44 -2.01 11.93 -2.00
C GLY A 44 -1.67 10.70 -1.17
N PHE A 45 -1.47 9.57 -1.83
CA PHE A 45 -1.04 8.33 -1.19
C PHE A 45 0.34 8.47 -0.56
N ALA A 46 1.32 9.04 -1.28
CA ALA A 46 2.67 9.26 -0.76
C ALA A 46 2.68 10.17 0.48
N VAL A 47 1.96 11.29 0.43
CA VAL A 47 1.82 12.20 1.57
C VAL A 47 1.19 11.47 2.78
N SER A 48 0.14 10.67 2.55
CA SER A 48 -0.52 9.90 3.61
C SER A 48 0.43 8.89 4.26
N LEU A 49 1.27 8.20 3.50
CA LEU A 49 2.26 7.26 4.01
C LEU A 49 3.34 7.95 4.86
N VAL A 50 3.80 9.13 4.43
CA VAL A 50 4.78 9.93 5.19
C VAL A 50 4.16 10.39 6.52
N GLN A 51 2.93 10.90 6.49
CA GLN A 51 2.20 11.34 7.69
C GLN A 51 1.96 10.21 8.68
N ALA A 52 1.59 9.03 8.17
CA ALA A 52 1.43 7.83 8.99
C ALA A 52 2.77 7.25 9.50
N SER A 53 3.90 7.87 9.15
CA SER A 53 5.25 7.36 9.43
C SER A 53 5.51 5.95 8.90
N MET A 54 4.74 5.51 7.90
CA MET A 54 4.85 4.17 7.29
C MET A 54 6.12 3.99 6.46
N VAL A 55 6.81 5.08 6.13
CA VAL A 55 8.12 5.06 5.45
C VAL A 55 9.29 4.67 6.38
N LYS A 56 9.02 4.52 7.68
CA LYS A 56 10.05 4.16 8.66
C LYS A 56 10.00 2.66 8.96
N PRO A 57 11.09 1.89 8.73
CA PRO A 57 11.15 0.46 9.08
C PRO A 57 10.80 0.17 10.54
N SER A 58 11.17 1.08 11.45
CA SER A 58 10.88 0.95 12.88
C SER A 58 9.39 0.82 13.22
N LYS A 59 8.48 1.23 12.34
CA LYS A 59 7.04 1.05 12.54
C LYS A 59 6.61 -0.40 12.34
N ILE A 60 7.21 -1.09 11.36
CA ILE A 60 6.96 -2.51 11.12
C ILE A 60 7.62 -3.33 12.23
N ASP A 61 8.87 -3.00 12.58
CA ASP A 61 9.56 -3.65 13.69
C ASP A 61 8.77 -3.53 15.00
N GLY A 62 8.25 -2.33 15.30
CA GLY A 62 7.44 -2.10 16.48
C GLY A 62 6.12 -2.87 16.46
N PHE A 63 5.50 -3.03 15.30
CA PHE A 63 4.27 -3.80 15.14
C PHE A 63 4.52 -5.31 15.30
N LEU A 64 5.63 -5.84 14.78
CA LEU A 64 5.99 -7.26 14.89
C LEU A 64 6.57 -7.63 16.26
N ASN A 65 6.92 -6.66 17.08
CA ASN A 65 7.55 -6.88 18.38
C ASN A 65 6.53 -7.16 19.51
N PHE A 66 5.72 -8.22 19.34
CA PHE A 66 4.66 -8.58 20.31
C PHE A 66 5.20 -8.93 21.71
N ALA A 67 6.39 -9.51 21.80
CA ALA A 67 6.97 -10.01 23.05
C ALA A 67 8.25 -9.27 23.47
N GLY A 68 8.64 -8.23 22.76
CA GLY A 68 9.90 -7.53 23.01
C GLY A 68 9.82 -6.49 24.12
N SER A 69 10.95 -6.24 24.77
CA SER A 69 11.10 -5.30 25.91
C SER A 69 10.75 -3.84 25.57
N ARG A 70 10.71 -3.48 24.29
CA ARG A 70 10.40 -2.11 23.82
C ARG A 70 8.90 -1.80 23.76
N GLY A 71 8.04 -2.79 23.98
CA GLY A 71 6.60 -2.66 23.89
C GLY A 71 6.07 -2.76 22.45
N TRP A 72 4.82 -3.19 22.30
CA TRP A 72 4.14 -3.33 21.03
C TRP A 72 3.59 -1.98 20.53
N ASP A 73 3.76 -1.68 19.24
CA ASP A 73 3.21 -0.48 18.58
C ASP A 73 2.05 -0.88 17.66
N PRO A 74 0.78 -0.72 18.08
CA PRO A 74 -0.38 -1.08 17.27
C PRO A 74 -0.70 -0.07 16.16
N SER A 75 0.07 0.99 15.99
CA SER A 75 -0.26 2.08 15.04
C SER A 75 -0.45 1.59 13.61
N LEU A 76 0.28 0.56 13.18
CA LEU A 76 0.13 -0.05 11.86
C LEU A 76 -1.26 -0.70 11.70
N ALA A 77 -1.77 -1.39 12.72
CA ALA A 77 -3.10 -1.99 12.69
C ALA A 77 -4.19 -0.91 12.54
N PHE A 78 -4.06 0.22 13.23
CA PHE A 78 -5.01 1.33 13.11
C PHE A 78 -4.98 1.99 11.73
N VAL A 79 -3.80 2.15 11.11
CA VAL A 79 -3.70 2.69 9.75
C VAL A 79 -4.34 1.74 8.74
N MET A 80 -4.02 0.46 8.82
CA MET A 80 -4.58 -0.56 7.92
C MET A 80 -6.09 -0.73 8.14
N GLY A 81 -6.52 -0.83 9.40
CA GLY A 81 -7.94 -0.94 9.75
C GLY A 81 -8.75 0.28 9.33
N GLY A 82 -8.23 1.49 9.55
CA GLY A 82 -8.86 2.73 9.10
C GLY A 82 -9.02 2.80 7.58
N ALA A 83 -8.00 2.38 6.84
CA ALA A 83 -8.08 2.29 5.38
C ALA A 83 -9.18 1.31 4.94
N LEU A 84 -9.29 0.13 5.58
CA LEU A 84 -10.32 -0.86 5.25
C LEU A 84 -11.73 -0.38 5.59
N VAL A 85 -11.92 0.29 6.74
CA VAL A 85 -13.21 0.85 7.15
C VAL A 85 -13.75 1.84 6.13
N VAL A 86 -12.90 2.58 5.44
CA VAL A 86 -13.29 3.52 4.38
C VAL A 86 -13.38 2.80 3.02
N ALA A 87 -12.38 2.00 2.68
CA ALA A 87 -12.28 1.40 1.35
C ALA A 87 -13.38 0.37 1.09
N VAL A 88 -13.72 -0.49 2.06
CA VAL A 88 -14.69 -1.58 1.85
C VAL A 88 -16.10 -1.06 1.56
N PRO A 89 -16.68 -0.13 2.36
CA PRO A 89 -17.98 0.45 2.03
C PRO A 89 -17.99 1.18 0.69
N LEU A 90 -16.92 1.95 0.41
CA LEU A 90 -16.81 2.70 -0.84
C LEU A 90 -16.73 1.75 -2.06
N TRP A 91 -15.93 0.69 -1.95
CA TRP A 91 -15.84 -0.36 -2.98
C TRP A 91 -17.22 -0.97 -3.29
N ARG A 92 -17.99 -1.29 -2.26
CA ARG A 92 -19.34 -1.84 -2.40
C ARG A 92 -20.31 -0.82 -2.96
N ALA A 93 -20.33 0.41 -2.44
CA ALA A 93 -21.23 1.47 -2.88
C ALA A 93 -21.03 1.86 -4.35
N LEU A 94 -19.77 1.91 -4.80
CA LEU A 94 -19.41 2.22 -6.18
C LEU A 94 -19.46 1.00 -7.12
N ARG A 95 -19.78 -0.19 -6.60
CA ARG A 95 -19.86 -1.45 -7.38
C ARG A 95 -18.60 -1.68 -8.23
N ILE A 96 -17.42 -1.37 -7.69
CA ILE A 96 -16.14 -1.36 -8.43
C ILE A 96 -15.83 -2.74 -9.04
N ALA A 97 -16.17 -3.82 -8.32
CA ALA A 97 -16.00 -5.19 -8.83
C ALA A 97 -16.81 -5.47 -10.11
N GLU A 98 -17.93 -4.76 -10.28
CA GLU A 98 -18.82 -4.93 -11.46
C GLU A 98 -18.39 -4.05 -12.63
N ALA A 99 -17.66 -2.97 -12.36
CA ALA A 99 -17.23 -2.00 -13.35
C ALA A 99 -16.15 -2.53 -14.31
N SER A 100 -15.46 -3.62 -13.93
CA SER A 100 -14.39 -4.21 -14.75
C SER A 100 -14.49 -5.73 -14.77
N PRO A 101 -14.58 -6.36 -15.96
CA PRO A 101 -14.55 -7.82 -16.11
C PRO A 101 -13.27 -8.44 -15.50
N ALA A 102 -12.13 -7.78 -15.66
CA ALA A 102 -10.86 -8.25 -15.10
C ALA A 102 -10.87 -8.28 -13.54
N LEU A 103 -11.49 -7.30 -12.89
CA LEU A 103 -11.63 -7.28 -11.43
C LEU A 103 -12.58 -8.37 -10.95
N ARG A 104 -13.65 -8.64 -11.69
CA ARG A 104 -14.60 -9.72 -11.38
C ARG A 104 -13.92 -11.08 -11.48
N GLU A 105 -13.19 -11.32 -12.57
CA GLU A 105 -12.41 -12.55 -12.75
C GLU A 105 -11.38 -12.74 -11.64
N TRP A 106 -10.65 -11.67 -11.30
CA TRP A 106 -9.66 -11.70 -10.22
C TRP A 106 -10.30 -12.03 -8.86
N ALA A 107 -11.44 -11.41 -8.54
CA ALA A 107 -12.15 -11.64 -7.29
C ALA A 107 -12.75 -13.05 -7.19
N ALA A 108 -13.03 -13.70 -8.31
CA ALA A 108 -13.57 -15.05 -8.37
C ALA A 108 -12.51 -16.16 -8.31
N ARG A 109 -11.22 -15.82 -8.34
CA ARG A 109 -10.14 -16.81 -8.27
C ARG A 109 -10.12 -17.54 -6.94
N PRO A 110 -10.07 -18.87 -6.93
CA PRO A 110 -9.98 -19.65 -5.71
C PRO A 110 -8.61 -19.45 -5.03
N VAL A 111 -8.59 -19.67 -3.72
CA VAL A 111 -7.33 -19.72 -2.98
C VAL A 111 -6.55 -20.96 -3.41
N SER A 112 -5.42 -20.77 -4.06
CA SER A 112 -4.55 -21.85 -4.56
C SER A 112 -3.34 -22.04 -3.63
N PRO A 113 -2.69 -23.23 -3.66
CA PRO A 113 -1.44 -23.46 -2.91
C PRO A 113 -0.35 -22.45 -3.31
N ALA A 114 -0.27 -22.07 -4.57
CA ALA A 114 0.66 -21.07 -5.06
C ALA A 114 0.42 -19.68 -4.42
N LEU A 115 -0.86 -19.29 -4.23
CA LEU A 115 -1.20 -18.05 -3.53
C LEU A 115 -0.76 -18.09 -2.06
N LEU A 116 -0.96 -19.22 -1.37
CA LEU A 116 -0.55 -19.39 0.02
C LEU A 116 0.97 -19.34 0.15
N THR A 117 1.70 -20.06 -0.71
CA THR A 117 3.16 -20.04 -0.74
C THR A 117 3.69 -18.63 -1.02
N GLY A 118 3.11 -17.94 -2.00
CA GLY A 118 3.45 -16.55 -2.30
C GLY A 118 3.19 -15.61 -1.13
N GLY A 119 2.09 -15.81 -0.41
CA GLY A 119 1.75 -15.05 0.80
C GLY A 119 2.77 -15.28 1.93
N VAL A 120 3.21 -16.51 2.15
CA VAL A 120 4.26 -16.84 3.14
C VAL A 120 5.58 -16.19 2.74
N CYS A 121 6.02 -16.35 1.49
CA CYS A 121 7.25 -15.72 0.99
C CYS A 121 7.21 -14.19 1.13
N PHE A 122 6.08 -13.58 0.78
CA PHE A 122 5.88 -12.14 0.96
C PHE A 122 5.95 -11.74 2.43
N GLY A 123 5.26 -12.47 3.32
CA GLY A 123 5.24 -12.18 4.75
C GLY A 123 6.63 -12.26 5.40
N VAL A 124 7.41 -13.29 5.05
CA VAL A 124 8.81 -13.42 5.49
C VAL A 124 9.66 -12.27 4.97
N GLY A 125 9.60 -11.98 3.67
CA GLY A 125 10.36 -10.88 3.06
C GLY A 125 9.98 -9.52 3.64
N TRP A 126 8.70 -9.29 3.89
CA TRP A 126 8.19 -8.07 4.51
C TRP A 126 8.65 -7.93 5.97
N GLY A 127 8.60 -9.02 6.74
CA GLY A 127 9.05 -9.03 8.13
C GLY A 127 10.56 -8.78 8.27
N LEU A 128 11.37 -9.37 7.39
CA LEU A 128 12.82 -9.17 7.37
C LEU A 128 13.23 -7.80 6.82
N GLY A 129 12.54 -7.33 5.80
CA GLY A 129 12.87 -6.07 5.12
C GLY A 129 12.38 -4.82 5.83
N GLY A 130 11.39 -4.95 6.72
CA GLY A 130 10.86 -3.83 7.51
C GLY A 130 10.22 -2.71 6.69
N LEU A 131 9.91 -2.93 5.39
CA LEU A 131 9.30 -1.95 4.51
C LEU A 131 8.14 -2.58 3.71
N CYS A 132 7.04 -1.84 3.59
CA CYS A 132 5.98 -2.17 2.64
C CYS A 132 6.34 -1.67 1.23
N PRO A 133 5.80 -2.29 0.15
CA PRO A 133 6.06 -1.84 -1.22
C PRO A 133 5.77 -0.35 -1.48
N GLY A 134 4.65 0.18 -0.99
CA GLY A 134 4.30 1.59 -1.15
C GLY A 134 5.32 2.54 -0.51
N PRO A 135 5.59 2.41 0.80
CA PRO A 135 6.66 3.15 1.48
C PRO A 135 8.04 3.01 0.84
N ALA A 136 8.37 1.86 0.25
CA ALA A 136 9.64 1.65 -0.44
C ALA A 136 9.79 2.58 -1.66
N TRP A 137 8.72 2.80 -2.44
CA TRP A 137 8.73 3.76 -3.54
C TRP A 137 8.97 5.19 -3.05
N VAL A 138 8.31 5.59 -1.97
CA VAL A 138 8.51 6.92 -1.36
C VAL A 138 9.94 7.06 -0.86
N SER A 139 10.45 6.05 -0.14
CA SER A 139 11.82 6.03 0.38
C SER A 139 12.87 6.10 -0.73
N ALA A 140 12.69 5.35 -1.81
CA ALA A 140 13.56 5.43 -2.99
C ALA A 140 13.51 6.81 -3.66
N GLY A 141 12.32 7.40 -3.78
CA GLY A 141 12.12 8.75 -4.32
C GLY A 141 12.78 9.85 -3.52
N THR A 142 13.03 9.64 -2.22
CA THR A 142 13.82 10.55 -1.37
C THR A 142 15.34 10.29 -1.43
N GLY A 143 15.79 9.39 -2.32
CA GLY A 143 17.21 9.07 -2.49
C GLY A 143 17.75 8.04 -1.49
N SER A 144 16.88 7.34 -0.75
CA SER A 144 17.30 6.28 0.18
C SER A 144 17.80 5.05 -0.56
N LEU A 145 19.08 4.70 -0.37
CA LEU A 145 19.66 3.48 -0.93
C LEU A 145 18.90 2.22 -0.47
N ALA A 146 18.46 2.18 0.78
CA ALA A 146 17.67 1.07 1.31
C ALA A 146 16.36 0.89 0.53
N GLY A 147 15.65 1.98 0.21
CA GLY A 147 14.45 1.95 -0.62
C GLY A 147 14.73 1.42 -2.03
N VAL A 148 15.82 1.86 -2.65
CA VAL A 148 16.23 1.40 -4.00
C VAL A 148 16.57 -0.08 -3.99
N VAL A 149 17.37 -0.55 -3.04
CA VAL A 149 17.73 -1.96 -2.89
C VAL A 149 16.49 -2.82 -2.66
N TRP A 150 15.58 -2.35 -1.81
CA TRP A 150 14.34 -3.06 -1.52
C TRP A 150 13.45 -3.21 -2.77
N LEU A 151 13.27 -2.13 -3.53
CA LEU A 151 12.53 -2.18 -4.80
C LEU A 151 13.20 -3.08 -5.83
N GLY A 152 14.52 -3.01 -5.96
CA GLY A 152 15.28 -3.89 -6.85
C GLY A 152 15.07 -5.36 -6.51
N SER A 153 15.10 -5.70 -5.22
CA SER A 153 14.84 -7.06 -4.73
C SER A 153 13.41 -7.51 -5.05
N MET A 154 12.43 -6.62 -4.92
CA MET A 154 11.04 -6.91 -5.24
C MET A 154 10.84 -7.17 -6.75
N VAL A 155 11.48 -6.37 -7.60
CA VAL A 155 11.45 -6.57 -9.07
C VAL A 155 12.11 -7.88 -9.43
N ALA A 156 13.28 -8.19 -8.86
CA ALA A 156 13.99 -9.45 -9.08
C ALA A 156 13.13 -10.65 -8.64
N GLY A 157 12.51 -10.59 -7.45
CA GLY A 157 11.61 -11.63 -6.95
C GLY A 157 10.41 -11.86 -7.87
N ARG A 158 9.82 -10.78 -8.43
CA ARG A 158 8.75 -10.90 -9.42
C ARG A 158 9.19 -11.64 -10.69
N GLN A 159 10.42 -11.41 -11.17
CA GLN A 159 10.95 -12.12 -12.36
C GLN A 159 11.22 -13.59 -12.08
N LEU A 160 11.56 -13.93 -10.85
CA LEU A 160 11.81 -15.32 -10.41
C LEU A 160 10.50 -16.08 -10.08
N ALA A 161 9.41 -15.38 -9.81
CA ALA A 161 8.14 -16.00 -9.41
C ALA A 161 7.60 -17.07 -10.38
N PRO A 162 7.67 -16.92 -11.72
CA PRO A 162 7.25 -17.98 -12.65
C PRO A 162 8.07 -19.25 -12.52
N MET A 163 9.37 -19.13 -12.23
CA MET A 163 10.25 -20.30 -12.06
C MET A 163 9.88 -21.07 -10.78
N VAL A 164 9.58 -20.34 -9.71
CA VAL A 164 9.14 -20.92 -8.44
C VAL A 164 7.76 -21.57 -8.59
N SER A 165 6.81 -20.89 -9.24
CA SER A 165 5.46 -21.44 -9.45
C SER A 165 5.48 -22.72 -10.32
N ALA A 166 6.36 -22.82 -11.29
CA ALA A 166 6.53 -24.02 -12.11
C ALA A 166 7.09 -25.21 -11.30
N ALA A 167 7.80 -24.96 -10.22
CA ALA A 167 8.33 -26.03 -9.35
C ALA A 167 7.28 -26.56 -8.36
N PHE A 168 6.18 -25.82 -8.11
CA PHE A 168 5.12 -26.19 -7.17
C PHE A 168 3.77 -26.48 -7.84
N GLY A 169 3.66 -26.35 -9.14
CA GLY A 169 2.47 -26.68 -9.95
C GLY A 169 2.66 -27.96 -10.71
#